data_5bfc555aba59832114fb965c4ae29f37
#
_entry.id   5bfc555aba59832114fb965c4ae29f37
#
_cell.length_a   1.000
_cell.length_b   1.000
_cell.length_c   1.000
_cell.angle_alpha   90.00
_cell.angle_beta   90.00
_cell.angle_gamma   90.00
#
_symmetry.space_group_name_H-M   'P 1'
#
loop_
_entity.id
_entity.type
_entity.pdbx_description
1 polymer ?
#
loop_
_entity_poly.entity_id
_entity_poly.type
_entity_poly.pdbx_seq_one_letter_code
_entity_poly.pdbx_strand_id
1 'polypeptide(L)'
;MKRKASAVWQGGLKDGKGTISAESGVLANTPYSFAKRFEDEKGTNPEELIAAAHASCFAMATSAQLDGVGIKAQSISASATVALEKVGDGFSVTTSHLDVTIKAPGADRAKVQTAADNAKAGCPISKLLNAKITMEAKIEV
;
A
#
# COMPACT_ATOMS: atom_id res chain seq x y z
N MET A 1 20.06 -0.21 2.50
CA MET A 1 19.50 -0.41 1.15
C MET A 1 18.88 0.88 0.65
N LYS A 2 19.06 1.21 -0.61
CA LYS A 2 18.47 2.39 -1.25
C LYS A 2 17.71 1.95 -2.49
N ARG A 3 16.60 2.59 -2.78
CA ARG A 3 15.81 2.36 -3.98
C ARG A 3 15.49 3.71 -4.62
N LYS A 4 15.46 3.76 -5.94
CA LYS A 4 15.31 5.00 -6.68
C LYS A 4 14.17 4.91 -7.68
N ALA A 5 13.40 5.97 -7.76
CA ALA A 5 12.45 6.23 -8.82
C ALA A 5 12.56 7.71 -9.21
N SER A 6 12.05 8.05 -10.37
CA SER A 6 12.07 9.41 -10.89
C SER A 6 10.76 9.74 -11.59
N ALA A 7 10.48 11.02 -11.70
CA ALA A 7 9.34 11.52 -12.45
C ALA A 7 9.71 12.78 -13.20
N VAL A 8 9.03 12.98 -14.32
CA VAL A 8 9.13 14.19 -15.15
C VAL A 8 7.72 14.73 -15.32
N TRP A 9 7.54 16.03 -15.13
CA TRP A 9 6.30 16.73 -15.43
C TRP A 9 6.57 17.87 -16.39
N GLN A 10 5.71 18.02 -17.42
CA GLN A 10 5.80 19.05 -18.41
C GLN A 10 4.46 19.76 -18.56
N GLY A 11 4.48 21.09 -18.56
CA GLY A 11 3.28 21.91 -18.72
C GLY A 11 2.62 22.27 -17.39
N GLY A 12 1.40 22.80 -17.49
CA GLY A 12 0.61 23.20 -16.34
C GLY A 12 -0.01 22.03 -15.58
N LEU A 13 -0.66 22.30 -14.47
CA LEU A 13 -1.23 21.26 -13.63
C LEU A 13 -2.31 20.42 -14.35
N LYS A 14 -3.27 21.10 -14.99
CA LYS A 14 -4.42 20.41 -15.61
C LYS A 14 -4.16 19.90 -17.02
N ASP A 15 -3.39 20.62 -17.78
CA ASP A 15 -3.10 20.32 -19.20
C ASP A 15 -1.73 19.69 -19.43
N GLY A 16 -0.94 19.57 -18.39
CA GLY A 16 0.40 18.98 -18.44
C GLY A 16 0.39 17.47 -18.54
N LYS A 17 1.58 16.90 -18.69
CA LYS A 17 1.82 15.46 -18.80
C LYS A 17 3.00 15.05 -17.94
N GLY A 18 2.90 13.89 -17.33
CA GLY A 18 3.99 13.33 -16.55
C GLY A 18 4.31 11.90 -16.91
N THR A 19 5.50 11.48 -16.54
CA THR A 19 5.94 10.08 -16.61
C THR A 19 6.65 9.71 -15.33
N ILE A 20 6.53 8.44 -14.95
CA ILE A 20 7.17 7.87 -13.78
C ILE A 20 8.04 6.70 -14.22
N SER A 21 9.26 6.62 -13.70
CA SER A 21 10.18 5.51 -13.96
C SER A 21 10.77 5.00 -12.65
N ALA A 22 10.91 3.69 -12.53
CA ALA A 22 11.56 3.05 -11.41
C ALA A 22 12.84 2.34 -11.87
N GLU A 23 13.83 2.30 -10.99
CA GLU A 23 15.13 1.69 -11.24
C GLU A 23 15.02 0.22 -11.67
N SER A 24 14.03 -0.52 -11.14
CA SER A 24 13.76 -1.91 -11.50
C SER A 24 13.19 -2.11 -12.91
N GLY A 25 12.71 -1.04 -13.56
CA GLY A 25 12.05 -1.10 -14.85
C GLY A 25 10.56 -1.47 -14.79
N VAL A 26 10.01 -1.75 -13.58
CA VAL A 26 8.58 -2.06 -13.43
C VAL A 26 7.69 -0.87 -13.81
N LEU A 27 8.20 0.33 -13.62
CA LEU A 27 7.66 1.56 -14.20
C LEU A 27 8.72 2.09 -15.18
N ALA A 28 8.34 2.28 -16.43
CA ALA A 28 9.25 2.73 -17.49
C ALA A 28 8.52 3.79 -18.31
N ASN A 29 8.80 5.06 -18.03
CA ASN A 29 8.11 6.20 -18.61
C ASN A 29 6.58 6.05 -18.56
N THR A 30 6.08 5.54 -17.44
CA THR A 30 4.66 5.26 -17.22
C THR A 30 3.89 6.58 -17.10
N PRO A 31 2.88 6.82 -17.94
CA PRO A 31 2.16 8.09 -17.93
C PRO A 31 1.35 8.31 -16.65
N TYR A 32 1.33 9.55 -16.18
CA TYR A 32 0.37 10.02 -15.20
C TYR A 32 -0.06 11.46 -15.53
N SER A 33 -1.22 11.87 -15.05
CA SER A 33 -1.81 13.16 -15.37
C SER A 33 -2.73 13.63 -14.26
N PHE A 34 -3.19 14.87 -14.35
CA PHE A 34 -4.21 15.39 -13.45
C PHE A 34 -5.48 14.52 -13.47
N ALA A 35 -5.97 14.15 -14.66
CA ALA A 35 -7.16 13.32 -14.80
C ALA A 35 -6.99 11.92 -14.22
N LYS A 36 -5.79 11.31 -14.34
CA LYS A 36 -5.48 10.00 -13.75
C LYS A 36 -5.38 10.04 -12.23
N ARG A 37 -5.17 11.20 -11.65
CA ARG A 37 -5.02 11.36 -10.20
C ARG A 37 -6.30 11.84 -9.53
N PHE A 38 -6.98 12.80 -10.12
CA PHE A 38 -8.13 13.50 -9.52
C PHE A 38 -9.46 13.26 -10.20
N GLU A 39 -9.44 12.58 -11.35
CA GLU A 39 -10.63 12.24 -12.13
C GLU A 39 -10.62 10.73 -12.41
N ASP A 40 -11.58 10.24 -13.17
CA ASP A 40 -11.75 8.80 -13.42
C ASP A 40 -10.99 8.28 -14.64
N GLU A 41 -9.97 8.99 -15.10
CA GLU A 41 -9.16 8.52 -16.23
C GLU A 41 -8.31 7.33 -15.79
N LYS A 42 -8.35 6.26 -16.58
CA LYS A 42 -7.63 5.02 -16.30
C LYS A 42 -6.13 5.20 -16.43
N GLY A 43 -5.39 4.76 -15.43
CA GLY A 43 -3.94 4.84 -15.38
C GLY A 43 -3.45 4.88 -13.94
N THR A 44 -2.13 4.92 -13.75
CA THR A 44 -1.56 5.00 -12.41
C THR A 44 -1.46 6.43 -11.89
N ASN A 45 -1.27 6.53 -10.60
CA ASN A 45 -1.08 7.79 -9.88
C ASN A 45 -0.29 7.54 -8.58
N PRO A 46 0.18 8.60 -7.89
CA PRO A 46 0.97 8.43 -6.67
C PRO A 46 0.26 7.63 -5.57
N GLU A 47 -1.04 7.83 -5.40
CA GLU A 47 -1.81 7.17 -4.33
C GLU A 47 -1.94 5.66 -4.58
N GLU A 48 -2.11 5.25 -5.84
CA GLU A 48 -2.12 3.83 -6.21
C GLU A 48 -0.76 3.18 -5.96
N LEU A 49 0.33 3.88 -6.22
CA LEU A 49 1.68 3.39 -5.94
C LEU A 49 1.95 3.26 -4.44
N ILE A 50 1.44 4.20 -3.64
CA ILE A 50 1.47 4.09 -2.17
C ILE A 50 0.67 2.88 -1.72
N ALA A 51 -0.52 2.66 -2.27
CA ALA A 51 -1.35 1.51 -1.95
C ALA A 51 -0.64 0.19 -2.26
N ALA A 52 0.01 0.08 -3.42
CA ALA A 52 0.80 -1.09 -3.79
C ALA A 52 1.96 -1.32 -2.82
N ALA A 53 2.68 -0.27 -2.44
CA ALA A 53 3.75 -0.33 -1.46
C ALA A 53 3.24 -0.78 -0.09
N HIS A 54 2.12 -0.22 0.37
CA HIS A 54 1.56 -0.54 1.69
C HIS A 54 1.05 -1.99 1.75
N ALA A 55 0.30 -2.43 0.75
CA ALA A 55 -0.21 -3.80 0.69
C ALA A 55 0.92 -4.84 0.68
N SER A 56 1.95 -4.63 -0.14
CA SER A 56 3.07 -5.56 -0.26
C SER A 56 3.93 -5.61 1.00
N CYS A 57 4.24 -4.46 1.57
CA CYS A 57 5.00 -4.36 2.83
C CYS A 57 4.24 -5.03 3.98
N PHE A 58 2.95 -4.75 4.10
CA PHE A 58 2.10 -5.33 5.14
C PHE A 58 1.99 -6.86 5.03
N ALA A 59 1.75 -7.40 3.82
CA ALA A 59 1.67 -8.84 3.61
C ALA A 59 2.97 -9.55 4.01
N MET A 60 4.11 -8.98 3.64
CA MET A 60 5.42 -9.54 4.00
C MET A 60 5.72 -9.42 5.50
N ALA A 61 5.34 -8.29 6.12
CA ALA A 61 5.47 -8.11 7.56
C ALA A 61 4.59 -9.09 8.34
N THR A 62 3.37 -9.36 7.86
CA THR A 62 2.48 -10.37 8.46
C THR A 62 3.13 -11.76 8.40
N SER A 63 3.73 -12.13 7.28
CA SER A 63 4.47 -13.38 7.15
C SER A 63 5.61 -13.48 8.18
N ALA A 64 6.37 -12.42 8.35
CA ALA A 64 7.46 -12.38 9.34
C ALA A 64 6.95 -12.52 10.78
N GLN A 65 5.83 -11.88 11.11
CA GLN A 65 5.20 -12.02 12.44
C GLN A 65 4.70 -13.44 12.69
N LEU A 66 4.12 -14.08 11.68
CA LEU A 66 3.68 -15.48 11.78
C LEU A 66 4.86 -16.44 11.95
N ASP A 67 5.94 -16.25 11.19
CA ASP A 67 7.16 -17.04 11.34
C ASP A 67 7.72 -16.96 12.77
N GLY A 68 7.67 -15.77 13.38
CA GLY A 68 8.11 -15.55 14.75
C GLY A 68 7.35 -16.36 15.83
N VAL A 69 6.15 -16.84 15.50
CA VAL A 69 5.35 -17.68 16.39
C VAL A 69 5.17 -19.11 15.84
N GLY A 70 6.00 -19.49 14.88
CA GLY A 70 6.04 -20.85 14.32
C GLY A 70 4.87 -21.19 13.38
N ILE A 71 4.18 -20.20 12.84
CA ILE A 71 3.07 -20.38 11.92
C ILE A 71 3.52 -20.01 10.50
N LYS A 72 3.30 -20.91 9.55
CA LYS A 72 3.50 -20.62 8.12
C LYS A 72 2.14 -20.55 7.44
N ALA A 73 1.79 -19.35 6.97
CA ALA A 73 0.58 -19.18 6.21
C ALA A 73 0.67 -19.84 4.84
N GLN A 74 -0.41 -20.43 4.40
CA GLN A 74 -0.56 -20.91 3.03
C GLN A 74 -0.61 -19.73 2.05
N SER A 75 -1.31 -18.67 2.43
CA SER A 75 -1.36 -17.42 1.67
C SER A 75 -1.74 -16.24 2.56
N ILE A 76 -1.25 -15.08 2.19
CA ILE A 76 -1.63 -13.79 2.76
C ILE A 76 -1.97 -12.88 1.58
N SER A 77 -3.26 -12.60 1.40
CA SER A 77 -3.74 -11.68 0.37
C SER A 77 -4.10 -10.36 1.02
N ALA A 78 -3.45 -9.30 0.61
CA ALA A 78 -3.68 -7.97 1.16
C ALA A 78 -3.98 -6.96 0.06
N SER A 79 -4.91 -6.07 0.32
CA SER A 79 -5.13 -4.86 -0.47
C SER A 79 -5.08 -3.65 0.44
N ALA A 80 -4.66 -2.51 -0.09
CA ALA A 80 -4.69 -1.24 0.60
C ALA A 80 -5.52 -0.25 -0.22
N THR A 81 -6.38 0.48 0.46
CA THR A 81 -7.15 1.58 -0.13
C THR A 81 -6.66 2.88 0.49
N VAL A 82 -6.01 3.70 -0.31
CA VAL A 82 -5.44 4.98 0.10
C VAL A 82 -6.37 6.10 -0.34
N ALA A 83 -6.79 6.93 0.62
CA ALA A 83 -7.67 8.06 0.36
C ALA A 83 -6.88 9.36 0.28
N LEU A 84 -7.05 10.08 -0.83
CA LEU A 84 -6.60 11.45 -1.02
C LEU A 84 -7.80 12.37 -0.87
N GLU A 85 -7.77 13.24 0.12
CA GLU A 85 -8.92 14.10 0.45
C GLU A 85 -8.50 15.55 0.56
N LYS A 86 -9.43 16.44 0.24
CA LYS A 86 -9.24 17.87 0.47
C LYS A 86 -9.32 18.16 1.97
N VAL A 87 -8.25 18.74 2.51
CA VAL A 87 -8.15 19.14 3.91
C VAL A 87 -7.72 20.60 3.94
N GLY A 88 -8.61 21.50 4.37
CA GLY A 88 -8.37 22.93 4.29
C GLY A 88 -8.20 23.38 2.84
N ASP A 89 -7.12 24.08 2.53
CA ASP A 89 -6.81 24.57 1.18
C ASP A 89 -5.98 23.60 0.32
N GLY A 90 -5.65 22.43 0.85
CA GLY A 90 -4.80 21.46 0.18
C GLY A 90 -5.39 20.06 0.15
N PHE A 91 -4.60 19.12 -0.37
CA PHE A 91 -4.93 17.70 -0.38
C PHE A 91 -4.00 16.93 0.55
N SER A 92 -4.55 15.93 1.23
CA SER A 92 -3.78 15.06 2.11
C SER A 92 -4.19 13.60 1.91
N VAL A 93 -3.23 12.71 2.05
CA VAL A 93 -3.51 11.29 2.22
C VAL A 93 -3.97 11.11 3.67
N THR A 94 -5.26 10.90 3.87
CA THR A 94 -5.88 10.88 5.20
C THR A 94 -5.93 9.50 5.82
N THR A 95 -6.14 8.47 5.00
CA THR A 95 -6.27 7.08 5.47
C THR A 95 -5.61 6.12 4.50
N SER A 96 -5.15 4.99 5.05
CA SER A 96 -4.87 3.77 4.29
C SER A 96 -5.57 2.62 4.99
N HIS A 97 -6.54 2.02 4.32
CA HIS A 97 -7.31 0.89 4.83
C HIS A 97 -6.77 -0.41 4.26
N LEU A 98 -6.43 -1.35 5.13
CA LEU A 98 -5.92 -2.66 4.78
C LEU A 98 -7.03 -3.71 4.90
N ASP A 99 -7.29 -4.42 3.81
CA ASP A 99 -8.08 -5.63 3.81
C ASP A 99 -7.15 -6.82 3.62
N VAL A 100 -7.18 -7.77 4.53
CA VAL A 100 -6.30 -8.94 4.48
C VAL A 100 -7.08 -10.23 4.67
N THR A 101 -6.76 -11.24 3.85
CA THR A 101 -7.20 -12.63 4.05
C THR A 101 -5.97 -13.48 4.32
N ILE A 102 -5.92 -14.13 5.47
CA ILE A 102 -4.82 -14.99 5.89
C ILE A 102 -5.33 -16.42 5.95
N LYS A 103 -4.75 -17.29 5.14
CA LYS A 103 -5.03 -18.74 5.14
C LYS A 103 -3.90 -19.45 5.86
N ALA A 104 -4.18 -19.97 7.04
CA ALA A 104 -3.23 -20.70 7.87
C ALA A 104 -3.93 -21.91 8.50
N PRO A 105 -4.21 -22.98 7.73
CA PRO A 105 -4.95 -24.13 8.21
C PRO A 105 -4.31 -24.77 9.46
N GLY A 106 -5.14 -25.02 10.48
CA GLY A 106 -4.71 -25.59 11.75
C GLY A 106 -4.01 -24.65 12.72
N ALA A 107 -3.83 -23.37 12.35
CA ALA A 107 -3.18 -22.39 13.22
C ALA A 107 -4.13 -21.88 14.32
N ASP A 108 -3.53 -21.36 15.39
CA ASP A 108 -4.24 -20.64 16.45
C ASP A 108 -4.70 -19.27 15.91
N ARG A 109 -6.02 -19.08 15.83
CA ARG A 109 -6.63 -17.86 15.31
C ARG A 109 -6.17 -16.60 16.03
N ALA A 110 -6.05 -16.66 17.37
CA ALA A 110 -5.63 -15.51 18.19
C ALA A 110 -4.19 -15.09 17.86
N LYS A 111 -3.30 -16.06 17.65
CA LYS A 111 -1.91 -15.78 17.24
C LYS A 111 -1.86 -15.17 15.85
N VAL A 112 -2.69 -15.64 14.92
CA VAL A 112 -2.77 -15.06 13.55
C VAL A 112 -3.27 -13.64 13.61
N GLN A 113 -4.31 -13.36 14.42
CA GLN A 113 -4.82 -12.00 14.58
C GLN A 113 -3.76 -11.06 15.17
N THR A 114 -3.08 -11.50 16.23
CA THR A 114 -2.00 -10.73 16.84
C THR A 114 -0.87 -10.43 15.86
N ALA A 115 -0.50 -11.39 15.02
CA ALA A 115 0.51 -11.21 13.98
C ALA A 115 0.07 -10.13 12.97
N ALA A 116 -1.18 -10.16 12.54
CA ALA A 116 -1.73 -9.15 11.64
C ALA A 116 -1.75 -7.75 12.27
N ASP A 117 -2.16 -7.66 13.54
CA ASP A 117 -2.18 -6.39 14.28
C ASP A 117 -0.77 -5.81 14.45
N ASN A 118 0.20 -6.65 14.77
CA ASN A 118 1.60 -6.24 14.89
C ASN A 118 2.17 -5.78 13.54
N ALA A 119 1.83 -6.47 12.46
CA ALA A 119 2.25 -6.10 11.12
C ALA A 119 1.64 -4.76 10.68
N LYS A 120 0.36 -4.53 10.98
CA LYS A 120 -0.32 -3.25 10.73
C LYS A 120 0.42 -2.09 11.40
N ALA A 121 0.80 -2.25 12.65
CA ALA A 121 1.50 -1.21 13.40
C ALA A 121 2.97 -1.06 13.00
N GLY A 122 3.64 -2.16 12.66
CA GLY A 122 5.09 -2.26 12.55
C GLY A 122 5.67 -2.30 11.14
N CYS A 123 4.85 -2.53 10.12
CA CYS A 123 5.38 -2.55 8.75
C CYS A 123 5.98 -1.17 8.41
N PRO A 124 7.17 -1.12 7.77
CA PRO A 124 7.85 0.14 7.51
C PRO A 124 7.01 1.19 6.77
N ILE A 125 6.13 0.77 5.86
CA ILE A 125 5.26 1.70 5.15
C ILE A 125 4.15 2.23 6.06
N SER A 126 3.57 1.40 6.94
CA SER A 126 2.62 1.90 7.97
C SER A 126 3.26 2.97 8.85
N LYS A 127 4.52 2.79 9.24
CA LYS A 127 5.27 3.77 10.06
C LYS A 127 5.64 5.03 9.29
N LEU A 128 5.85 4.91 7.97
CA LEU A 128 6.18 6.04 7.09
C LEU A 128 4.98 6.96 6.89
N LEU A 129 3.79 6.39 6.72
CA LEU A 129 2.59 7.14 6.36
C LEU A 129 2.09 7.97 7.55
N ASN A 130 1.93 9.27 7.34
CA ASN A 130 1.25 10.16 8.27
C ASN A 130 -0.25 10.17 7.98
N ALA A 131 -0.85 8.97 8.04
CA ALA A 131 -2.25 8.73 7.74
C ALA A 131 -2.82 7.77 8.77
N LYS A 132 -4.13 7.76 8.93
CA LYS A 132 -4.80 6.78 9.78
C LYS A 132 -4.79 5.42 9.09
N ILE A 133 -4.18 4.43 9.73
CA ILE A 133 -4.15 3.05 9.24
C ILE A 133 -5.27 2.27 9.91
N THR A 134 -6.14 1.68 9.11
CA THR A 134 -7.21 0.78 9.58
C THR A 134 -7.06 -0.58 8.91
N MET A 135 -7.66 -1.61 9.48
CA MET A 135 -7.55 -2.96 8.96
C MET A 135 -8.81 -3.76 9.21
N GLU A 136 -9.16 -4.58 8.24
CA GLU A 136 -10.12 -5.68 8.38
C GLU A 136 -9.42 -6.97 7.99
N ALA A 137 -9.37 -7.94 8.92
CA ALA A 137 -8.68 -9.20 8.73
C ALA A 137 -9.67 -10.36 8.69
N LYS A 138 -9.63 -11.12 7.59
CA LYS A 138 -10.30 -12.41 7.47
C LYS A 138 -9.27 -13.51 7.68
N ILE A 139 -9.49 -14.33 8.71
CA ILE A 139 -8.58 -15.39 9.10
C ILE A 139 -9.25 -16.74 8.85
N GLU A 140 -8.63 -17.54 8.02
CA GLU A 140 -9.06 -18.90 7.69
C GLU A 140 -8.05 -19.89 8.29
N VAL A 141 -8.45 -20.56 9.36
CA VAL A 141 -7.63 -21.53 10.09
C VAL A 141 -8.22 -22.92 10.11
#